data_e0b92a9d56f7cb075f01d273b8c2e651
#
_entry.id   e0b92a9d56f7cb075f01d273b8c2e651
#
_cell.length_a   1.000
_cell.length_b   1.000
_cell.length_c   1.000
_cell.angle_alpha   90.00
_cell.angle_beta   90.00
_cell.angle_gamma   90.00
#
_symmetry.space_group_name_H-M   'P 1'
#
loop_
_entity.id
_entity.type
_entity.pdbx_description
1 polymer ?
#
loop_
_entity_poly.entity_id
_entity_poly.type
_entity_poly.pdbx_seq_one_letter_code
_entity_poly.pdbx_strand_id
1 'polypeptide(L)'
;MSLLRQWPRTSAALGFGAAGTVLSVLWWSPLIFHSRSALPFVLFIGVPGLSAAIAGWLFGKPLLDLSPSPGPRIAALRGAAIASAALMLFAPLSATVYIWTSPPNEHWNLLGLTLMLLVGSAVAVWWLAMIVGALMGWTLFRLASLDSGRSK
;
A
#
# COMPACT_ATOMS: atom_id res chain seq x y z
N MET A 1 8.19 22.80 13.49
CA MET A 1 7.85 22.24 12.14
C MET A 1 7.70 20.75 12.29
N SER A 2 6.56 20.18 11.88
CA SER A 2 6.34 18.75 12.07
C SER A 2 7.11 17.92 11.05
N LEU A 3 7.44 16.69 11.45
CA LEU A 3 8.09 15.67 10.60
C LEU A 3 7.27 15.40 9.32
N LEU A 4 5.95 15.51 9.37
CA LEU A 4 5.05 15.33 8.23
C LEU A 4 5.32 16.31 7.07
N ARG A 5 5.69 17.56 7.39
CA ARG A 5 6.01 18.60 6.40
C ARG A 5 7.46 18.57 5.94
N GLN A 6 8.38 18.16 6.81
CA GLN A 6 9.79 18.05 6.44
C GLN A 6 10.03 16.85 5.49
N TRP A 7 9.31 15.74 5.72
CA TRP A 7 9.49 14.49 4.98
C TRP A 7 8.16 13.93 4.46
N PRO A 8 7.44 14.65 3.57
CA PRO A 8 6.09 14.25 3.15
C PRO A 8 6.05 12.88 2.46
N ARG A 9 7.05 12.57 1.64
CA ARG A 9 7.15 11.26 0.97
C ARG A 9 7.36 10.13 1.96
N THR A 10 8.27 10.31 2.91
CA THR A 10 8.59 9.29 3.93
C THR A 10 7.40 9.06 4.84
N SER A 11 6.73 10.13 5.27
CA SER A 11 5.53 10.01 6.12
C SER A 11 4.38 9.29 5.40
N ALA A 12 4.15 9.59 4.12
CA ALA A 12 3.17 8.88 3.31
C ALA A 12 3.58 7.41 3.11
N ALA A 13 4.84 7.13 2.81
CA ALA A 13 5.35 5.76 2.66
C ALA A 13 5.15 4.92 3.93
N LEU A 14 5.50 5.48 5.10
CA LEU A 14 5.31 4.80 6.38
C LEU A 14 3.82 4.57 6.69
N GLY A 15 2.98 5.58 6.46
CA GLY A 15 1.54 5.47 6.69
C GLY A 15 0.88 4.42 5.81
N PHE A 16 1.09 4.49 4.51
CA PHE A 16 0.51 3.52 3.57
C PHE A 16 1.14 2.13 3.71
N GLY A 17 2.45 2.04 3.97
CA GLY A 17 3.13 0.79 4.24
C GLY A 17 2.57 0.08 5.48
N ALA A 18 2.42 0.80 6.59
CA ALA A 18 1.80 0.26 7.80
C ALA A 18 0.35 -0.18 7.57
N ALA A 19 -0.46 0.65 6.91
CA ALA A 19 -1.85 0.30 6.57
C ALA A 19 -1.93 -0.94 5.68
N GLY A 20 -1.08 -1.04 4.66
CA GLY A 20 -1.00 -2.21 3.77
C GLY A 20 -0.58 -3.48 4.52
N THR A 21 0.39 -3.38 5.41
CA THR A 21 0.81 -4.50 6.26
C THR A 21 -0.30 -4.96 7.20
N VAL A 22 -0.97 -4.04 7.90
CA VAL A 22 -2.08 -4.38 8.80
C VAL A 22 -3.22 -5.03 8.05
N LEU A 23 -3.63 -4.46 6.91
CA LEU A 23 -4.67 -5.04 6.06
C LEU A 23 -4.32 -6.46 5.62
N SER A 24 -3.06 -6.67 5.23
CA SER A 24 -2.58 -7.98 4.79
C SER A 24 -2.55 -9.00 5.93
N VAL A 25 -2.12 -8.60 7.12
CA VAL A 25 -2.16 -9.47 8.31
C VAL A 25 -3.60 -9.89 8.62
N LEU A 26 -4.54 -8.93 8.61
CA LEU A 26 -5.94 -9.23 8.90
C LEU A 26 -6.56 -10.17 7.87
N TRP A 27 -6.24 -9.97 6.57
CA TRP A 27 -6.83 -10.75 5.49
C TRP A 27 -6.22 -12.15 5.35
N TRP A 28 -4.90 -12.26 5.49
CA TRP A 28 -4.18 -13.52 5.23
C TRP A 28 -3.83 -14.30 6.50
N SER A 29 -4.15 -13.79 7.69
CA SER A 29 -3.85 -14.47 8.96
C SER A 29 -4.28 -15.94 9.01
N PRO A 30 -5.47 -16.38 8.52
CA PRO A 30 -5.85 -17.78 8.57
C PRO A 30 -4.93 -18.71 7.76
N LEU A 31 -4.41 -18.21 6.62
CA LEU A 31 -3.50 -18.97 5.76
C LEU A 31 -2.07 -19.00 6.31
N ILE A 32 -1.62 -17.90 6.89
CA ILE A 32 -0.26 -17.73 7.38
C ILE A 32 -0.01 -18.57 8.63
N PHE A 33 -0.96 -18.58 9.57
CA PHE A 33 -0.82 -19.34 10.82
C PHE A 33 -0.81 -20.86 10.62
N HIS A 34 -1.31 -21.37 9.49
CA HIS A 34 -1.28 -22.77 9.16
C HIS A 34 -0.04 -23.18 8.33
N SER A 35 0.74 -22.22 7.86
CA SER A 35 1.93 -22.47 7.06
C SER A 35 3.18 -22.61 7.93
N ARG A 36 3.96 -23.67 7.65
CA ARG A 36 5.27 -23.91 8.30
C ARG A 36 6.43 -23.20 7.59
N SER A 37 6.19 -22.54 6.46
CA SER A 37 7.24 -21.88 5.68
C SER A 37 7.17 -20.34 5.84
N ALA A 38 8.33 -19.68 5.68
CA ALA A 38 8.41 -18.22 5.72
C ALA A 38 7.89 -17.54 4.43
N LEU A 39 7.78 -18.31 3.34
CA LEU A 39 7.40 -17.77 2.02
C LEU A 39 6.02 -17.08 2.01
N PRO A 40 4.95 -17.65 2.60
CA PRO A 40 3.67 -16.98 2.69
C PRO A 40 3.75 -15.65 3.47
N PHE A 41 4.58 -15.57 4.50
CA PHE A 41 4.81 -14.34 5.25
C PHE A 41 5.36 -13.23 4.35
N VAL A 42 6.38 -13.55 3.56
CA VAL A 42 6.99 -12.60 2.63
C VAL A 42 5.99 -12.18 1.57
N LEU A 43 5.32 -13.13 0.91
CA LEU A 43 4.40 -12.86 -0.20
C LEU A 43 3.13 -12.11 0.24
N PHE A 44 2.52 -12.52 1.35
CA PHE A 44 1.20 -12.02 1.73
C PHE A 44 1.23 -10.89 2.78
N ILE A 45 2.36 -10.63 3.40
CA ILE A 45 2.53 -9.50 4.35
C ILE A 45 3.59 -8.53 3.86
N GLY A 46 4.80 -9.03 3.57
CA GLY A 46 5.94 -8.19 3.23
C GLY A 46 5.75 -7.44 1.91
N VAL A 47 5.37 -8.17 0.85
CA VAL A 47 5.21 -7.55 -0.48
C VAL A 47 4.07 -6.53 -0.53
N PRO A 48 2.87 -6.78 0.04
CA PRO A 48 1.82 -5.75 0.09
C PRO A 48 2.23 -4.49 0.86
N GLY A 49 2.86 -4.66 2.04
CA GLY A 49 3.37 -3.54 2.83
C GLY A 49 4.41 -2.72 2.06
N LEU A 50 5.35 -3.39 1.40
CA LEU A 50 6.37 -2.75 0.56
C LEU A 50 5.75 -2.03 -0.64
N SER A 51 4.82 -2.66 -1.34
CA SER A 51 4.10 -2.06 -2.48
C SER A 51 3.36 -0.80 -2.07
N ALA A 52 2.68 -0.83 -0.92
CA ALA A 52 1.97 0.33 -0.36
C ALA A 52 2.94 1.43 0.08
N ALA A 53 4.09 1.08 0.65
CA ALA A 53 5.13 2.05 1.00
C ALA A 53 5.74 2.72 -0.24
N ILE A 54 6.05 1.96 -1.28
CA ILE A 54 6.56 2.48 -2.55
C ILE A 54 5.53 3.42 -3.19
N ALA A 55 4.26 3.00 -3.29
CA ALA A 55 3.19 3.84 -3.83
C ALA A 55 3.01 5.14 -3.01
N GLY A 56 3.04 5.04 -1.67
CA GLY A 56 2.98 6.19 -0.78
C GLY A 56 4.19 7.13 -0.97
N TRP A 57 5.38 6.61 -1.18
CA TRP A 57 6.57 7.43 -1.44
C TRP A 57 6.52 8.13 -2.79
N LEU A 58 6.09 7.44 -3.85
CA LEU A 58 5.99 7.99 -5.19
C LEU A 58 4.89 9.05 -5.32
N PHE A 59 3.71 8.77 -4.78
CA PHE A 59 2.49 9.55 -5.00
C PHE A 59 2.02 10.33 -3.77
N GLY A 60 2.65 10.17 -2.61
CA GLY A 60 2.21 10.77 -1.36
C GLY A 60 2.51 12.27 -1.22
N LYS A 61 3.48 12.83 -1.96
CA LYS A 61 3.81 14.25 -1.87
C LYS A 61 2.60 15.16 -2.13
N PRO A 62 1.79 14.96 -3.19
CA PRO A 62 0.60 15.78 -3.43
C PRO A 62 -0.49 15.64 -2.37
N LEU A 63 -0.48 14.53 -1.60
CA LEU A 63 -1.43 14.29 -0.52
C LEU A 63 -1.18 15.23 0.67
N LEU A 64 0.08 15.49 0.98
CA LEU A 64 0.53 16.30 2.11
C LEU A 64 0.84 17.75 1.72
N ASP A 65 0.83 18.07 0.43
CA ASP A 65 0.95 19.42 -0.08
C ASP A 65 -0.40 20.13 0.07
N LEU A 66 -0.46 21.06 1.03
CA LEU A 66 -1.66 21.82 1.39
C LEU A 66 -1.83 23.13 0.59
N SER A 67 -1.02 23.36 -0.44
CA SER A 67 -1.05 24.61 -1.22
C SER A 67 -1.42 24.34 -2.70
N PRO A 68 -2.63 24.65 -3.17
CA PRO A 68 -3.84 25.07 -2.43
C PRO A 68 -4.43 23.90 -1.63
N SER A 69 -4.96 24.15 -0.45
CA SER A 69 -5.44 23.11 0.46
C SER A 69 -6.51 22.25 -0.22
N PRO A 70 -6.22 20.97 -0.54
CA PRO A 70 -7.24 20.08 -1.05
C PRO A 70 -8.28 19.84 0.05
N GLY A 71 -9.56 19.86 -0.30
CA GLY A 71 -10.60 19.50 0.65
C GLY A 71 -10.45 18.04 1.12
N PRO A 72 -11.05 17.65 2.26
CA PRO A 72 -10.92 16.30 2.82
C PRO A 72 -11.37 15.19 1.86
N ARG A 73 -12.31 15.49 0.97
CA ARG A 73 -12.76 14.56 -0.09
C ARG A 73 -11.66 14.28 -1.12
N ILE A 74 -10.92 15.30 -1.53
CA ILE A 74 -9.82 15.14 -2.50
C ILE A 74 -8.67 14.36 -1.85
N ALA A 75 -8.39 14.60 -0.57
CA ALA A 75 -7.40 13.83 0.17
C ALA A 75 -7.76 12.34 0.27
N ALA A 76 -9.04 12.01 0.53
CA ALA A 76 -9.53 10.65 0.53
C ALA A 76 -9.43 9.99 -0.85
N LEU A 77 -9.81 10.69 -1.94
CA LEU A 77 -9.68 10.19 -3.30
C LEU A 77 -8.22 9.93 -3.69
N ARG A 78 -7.31 10.83 -3.32
CA ARG A 78 -5.86 10.63 -3.53
C ARG A 78 -5.34 9.41 -2.76
N GLY A 79 -5.80 9.22 -1.52
CA GLY A 79 -5.47 8.04 -0.73
C GLY A 79 -5.96 6.74 -1.37
N ALA A 80 -7.18 6.71 -1.89
CA ALA A 80 -7.72 5.57 -2.64
C ALA A 80 -6.91 5.30 -3.93
N ALA A 81 -6.50 6.35 -4.65
CA ALA A 81 -5.67 6.22 -5.85
C ALA A 81 -4.28 5.64 -5.52
N ILE A 82 -3.66 6.07 -4.40
CA ILE A 82 -2.39 5.51 -3.91
C ILE A 82 -2.54 4.03 -3.59
N ALA A 83 -3.63 3.63 -2.92
CA ALA A 83 -3.89 2.23 -2.62
C ALA A 83 -4.11 1.39 -3.89
N SER A 84 -4.78 1.93 -4.90
CA SER A 84 -4.92 1.27 -6.21
C SER A 84 -3.58 1.10 -6.91
N ALA A 85 -2.71 2.12 -6.88
CA ALA A 85 -1.35 2.03 -7.41
C ALA A 85 -0.51 0.98 -6.64
N ALA A 86 -0.68 0.87 -5.32
CA ALA A 86 -0.04 -0.16 -4.51
C ALA A 86 -0.42 -1.58 -4.95
N LEU A 87 -1.69 -1.82 -5.27
CA LEU A 87 -2.15 -3.12 -5.79
C LEU A 87 -1.59 -3.43 -7.19
N MET A 88 -1.45 -2.41 -8.04
CA MET A 88 -0.79 -2.57 -9.35
C MET A 88 0.70 -2.96 -9.20
N LEU A 89 1.38 -2.43 -8.19
CA LEU A 89 2.77 -2.79 -7.87
C LEU A 89 2.87 -4.15 -7.18
N PHE A 90 1.87 -4.52 -6.38
CA PHE A 90 1.84 -5.79 -5.65
C PHE A 90 1.94 -7.00 -6.57
N ALA A 91 1.17 -7.03 -7.67
CA ALA A 91 1.10 -8.19 -8.55
C ALA A 91 2.47 -8.55 -9.18
N PRO A 92 3.20 -7.63 -9.85
CA PRO A 92 4.49 -7.94 -10.43
C PRO A 92 5.57 -8.23 -9.37
N LEU A 93 5.53 -7.55 -8.22
CA LEU A 93 6.48 -7.82 -7.13
C LEU A 93 6.26 -9.22 -6.55
N SER A 94 5.02 -9.61 -6.29
CA SER A 94 4.69 -10.95 -5.80
C SER A 94 5.04 -12.03 -6.81
N ALA A 95 4.76 -11.81 -8.10
CA ALA A 95 5.12 -12.73 -9.16
C ALA A 95 6.64 -12.93 -9.24
N THR A 96 7.41 -11.85 -9.14
CA THR A 96 8.88 -11.89 -9.14
C THR A 96 9.41 -12.68 -7.94
N VAL A 97 8.93 -12.40 -6.74
CA VAL A 97 9.34 -13.12 -5.51
C VAL A 97 8.97 -14.59 -5.62
N TYR A 98 7.76 -14.91 -6.11
CA TYR A 98 7.31 -16.28 -6.27
C TYR A 98 8.21 -17.07 -7.24
N ILE A 99 8.51 -16.50 -8.43
CA ILE A 99 9.39 -17.14 -9.41
C ILE A 99 10.79 -17.36 -8.86
N TRP A 100 11.32 -16.39 -8.10
CA TRP A 100 12.67 -16.51 -7.50
C TRP A 100 12.76 -17.58 -6.42
N THR A 101 11.66 -17.89 -5.77
CA THR A 101 11.59 -18.86 -4.67
C THR A 101 11.02 -20.21 -5.11
N SER A 102 10.52 -20.32 -6.34
CA SER A 102 9.98 -21.55 -6.91
C SER A 102 11.09 -22.52 -7.33
N PRO A 103 10.88 -23.84 -7.27
CA PRO A 103 11.82 -24.83 -7.76
C PRO A 103 12.10 -24.64 -9.26
N PRO A 104 13.32 -24.96 -9.73
CA PRO A 104 13.74 -24.74 -11.12
C PRO A 104 12.96 -25.54 -12.17
N ASN A 105 12.18 -26.53 -11.74
CA ASN A 105 11.35 -27.38 -12.62
C ASN A 105 9.98 -26.73 -12.93
N GLU A 106 9.61 -25.65 -12.24
CA GLU A 106 8.36 -24.94 -12.48
C GLU A 106 8.58 -23.81 -13.48
N HIS A 107 8.08 -23.98 -14.70
CA HIS A 107 8.16 -22.96 -15.75
C HIS A 107 7.00 -21.94 -15.62
N TRP A 108 7.16 -20.98 -14.72
CA TRP A 108 6.18 -19.90 -14.56
C TRP A 108 6.45 -18.77 -15.55
N ASN A 109 5.40 -18.38 -16.26
CA ASN A 109 5.44 -17.16 -17.08
C ASN A 109 5.16 -15.95 -16.17
N LEU A 110 6.14 -15.05 -16.03
CA LEU A 110 6.02 -13.84 -15.21
C LEU A 110 4.78 -13.01 -15.57
N LEU A 111 4.49 -12.83 -16.85
CA LEU A 111 3.33 -12.08 -17.31
C LEU A 111 2.02 -12.77 -16.89
N GLY A 112 1.90 -14.08 -17.13
CA GLY A 112 0.70 -14.84 -16.77
C GLY A 112 0.45 -14.84 -15.27
N LEU A 113 1.49 -15.03 -14.45
CA LEU A 113 1.38 -15.00 -12.99
C LEU A 113 1.02 -13.61 -12.50
N THR A 114 1.63 -12.55 -13.05
CA THR A 114 1.29 -11.16 -12.72
C THR A 114 -0.16 -10.85 -13.01
N LEU A 115 -0.67 -11.24 -14.19
CA LEU A 115 -2.07 -11.03 -14.56
C LEU A 115 -3.02 -11.79 -13.65
N MET A 116 -2.71 -13.04 -13.32
CA MET A 116 -3.51 -13.86 -12.39
C MET A 116 -3.59 -13.20 -11.01
N LEU A 117 -2.46 -12.74 -10.46
CA LEU A 117 -2.41 -12.06 -9.18
C LEU A 117 -3.13 -10.71 -9.21
N LEU A 118 -3.02 -9.97 -10.32
CA LEU A 118 -3.70 -8.69 -10.51
C LEU A 118 -5.22 -8.89 -10.51
N VAL A 119 -5.73 -9.82 -11.31
CA VAL A 119 -7.16 -10.11 -11.40
C VAL A 119 -7.69 -10.64 -10.06
N GLY A 120 -6.98 -11.59 -9.44
CA GLY A 120 -7.36 -12.14 -8.15
C GLY A 120 -7.41 -11.09 -7.05
N SER A 121 -6.42 -10.20 -6.98
CA SER A 121 -6.40 -9.11 -5.99
C SER A 121 -7.47 -8.05 -6.28
N ALA A 122 -7.74 -7.75 -7.56
CA ALA A 122 -8.78 -6.82 -7.95
C ALA A 122 -10.17 -7.30 -7.50
N VAL A 123 -10.47 -8.57 -7.68
CA VAL A 123 -11.77 -9.14 -7.28
C VAL A 123 -11.89 -9.23 -5.75
N ALA A 124 -10.83 -9.71 -5.08
CA ALA A 124 -10.92 -10.06 -3.66
C ALA A 124 -10.71 -8.87 -2.72
N VAL A 125 -9.77 -7.97 -3.01
CA VAL A 125 -9.24 -7.02 -2.01
C VAL A 125 -9.29 -5.56 -2.46
N TRP A 126 -9.47 -5.26 -3.75
CA TRP A 126 -9.36 -3.88 -4.26
C TRP A 126 -10.29 -2.90 -3.57
N TRP A 127 -11.57 -3.25 -3.42
CA TRP A 127 -12.55 -2.38 -2.77
C TRP A 127 -12.17 -2.06 -1.31
N LEU A 128 -11.65 -3.04 -0.58
CA LEU A 128 -11.19 -2.87 0.80
C LEU A 128 -9.93 -1.99 0.86
N ALA A 129 -8.99 -2.22 -0.04
CA ALA A 129 -7.78 -1.40 -0.15
C ALA A 129 -8.11 0.07 -0.47
N MET A 130 -9.09 0.32 -1.34
CA MET A 130 -9.55 1.68 -1.63
C MET A 130 -10.17 2.37 -0.41
N ILE A 131 -10.97 1.66 0.39
CA ILE A 131 -11.54 2.20 1.63
C ILE A 131 -10.43 2.54 2.63
N VAL A 132 -9.50 1.61 2.86
CA VAL A 132 -8.36 1.83 3.78
C VAL A 132 -7.47 2.95 3.26
N GLY A 133 -7.20 3.00 1.96
CA GLY A 133 -6.45 4.08 1.33
C GLY A 133 -7.12 5.44 1.47
N ALA A 134 -8.44 5.52 1.29
CA ALA A 134 -9.21 6.74 1.47
C ALA A 134 -9.17 7.23 2.92
N LEU A 135 -9.34 6.33 3.89
CA LEU A 135 -9.23 6.63 5.31
C LEU A 135 -7.82 7.11 5.66
N MET A 136 -6.79 6.47 5.13
CA MET A 136 -5.40 6.85 5.37
C MET A 136 -5.09 8.23 4.78
N GLY A 137 -5.54 8.50 3.56
CA GLY A 137 -5.41 9.81 2.91
C GLY A 137 -6.09 10.91 3.70
N TRP A 138 -7.31 10.67 4.17
CA TRP A 138 -8.04 11.59 5.03
C TRP A 138 -7.34 11.83 6.37
N THR A 139 -6.84 10.77 7.02
CA THR A 139 -6.14 10.86 8.30
C THR A 139 -4.85 11.66 8.19
N LEU A 140 -4.03 11.37 7.18
CA LEU A 140 -2.79 12.11 6.93
C LEU A 140 -3.06 13.60 6.64
N PHE A 141 -4.10 13.90 5.88
CA PHE A 141 -4.54 15.27 5.62
C PHE A 141 -4.96 15.99 6.93
N ARG A 142 -5.76 15.32 7.77
CA ARG A 142 -6.18 15.86 9.08
C ARG A 142 -4.97 16.14 9.98
N LEU A 143 -4.04 15.21 10.10
CA LEU A 143 -2.83 15.40 10.89
C LEU A 143 -2.00 16.58 10.38
N ALA A 144 -1.81 16.69 9.06
CA ALA A 144 -1.07 17.79 8.46
C ALA A 144 -1.77 19.15 8.66
N SER A 145 -3.13 19.18 8.66
CA SER A 145 -3.91 20.41 8.89
C SER A 145 -3.88 20.86 10.34
N LEU A 146 -3.95 19.96 11.31
CA LEU A 146 -3.86 20.27 12.74
C LEU A 146 -2.51 20.88 13.11
N ASP A 147 -1.46 20.40 12.47
CA ASP A 147 -0.11 20.87 12.67
C ASP A 147 0.12 22.27 12.09
N SER A 148 -0.59 22.63 11.02
CA SER A 148 -0.55 23.99 10.47
C SER A 148 -1.25 25.03 11.35
N GLY A 149 -2.24 24.63 12.14
CA GLY A 149 -2.95 25.49 13.09
C GLY A 149 -2.17 25.80 14.37
N ARG A 150 -1.22 24.95 14.76
CA ARG A 150 -0.37 25.15 15.95
C ARG A 150 0.84 26.06 15.74
N SER A 151 1.15 26.40 14.49
CA SER A 151 2.31 27.23 14.15
C SER A 151 1.96 28.72 13.96
N LYS A 152 0.72 29.11 14.23
CA LYS A 152 0.24 30.50 14.31
C LYS A 152 0.03 30.92 15.76
#